data_58eefea478425b7d7f820c09d7f794f6
#
_entry.id   58eefea478425b7d7f820c09d7f794f6
#
_cell.length_a   1.000
_cell.length_b   1.000
_cell.length_c   1.000
_cell.angle_alpha   90.00
_cell.angle_beta   90.00
_cell.angle_gamma   90.00
#
_symmetry.space_group_name_H-M   'P 1'
#
loop_
_entity.id
_entity.type
_entity.pdbx_description
1 polymer ?
#
loop_
_entity_poly.entity_id
_entity_poly.type
_entity_poly.pdbx_seq_one_letter_code
_entity_poly.pdbx_strand_id
1 'polypeptide(L)'
;TFRTVPLPKMTTLAWLHFPDIPTATEPVKALVDAGASAVELMVAPALITAGWNMVGAPEYFRDIDPASAALLVEFGADDEAGLAAAEARAFEIVDRDALIREPEFSSEEETVEMNWKVREGLHGLIGKMKLPGTALIVEDVCVRPERIAEAAEEIRALLAEHGFLAGVAGHASAGNLHFMLTPDFALPEDIERYEAFMSALVDVVIGKYDGSLKAEHGTGINM
;
A
#
# COMPACT_ATOMS: atom_id res chain seq x y z
N THR A 1 -13.97 19.48 13.60
CA THR A 1 -12.73 20.05 14.19
C THR A 1 -11.63 19.01 14.01
N PHE A 2 -10.54 19.36 13.36
CA PHE A 2 -9.38 18.50 13.18
C PHE A 2 -8.30 18.91 14.18
N ARG A 3 -7.56 17.92 14.70
CA ARG A 3 -6.34 18.15 15.43
C ARG A 3 -5.20 18.21 14.41
N THR A 4 -4.47 19.31 14.36
CA THR A 4 -3.31 19.48 13.48
C THR A 4 -2.03 19.42 14.29
N VAL A 5 -0.93 19.07 13.63
CA VAL A 5 0.43 19.09 14.14
C VAL A 5 1.27 20.03 13.27
N PRO A 6 2.35 20.63 13.80
CA PRO A 6 3.29 21.37 12.96
C PRO A 6 3.85 20.49 11.85
N LEU A 7 4.05 21.06 10.66
CA LEU A 7 4.78 20.37 9.62
C LEU A 7 6.24 20.22 10.03
N PRO A 8 6.86 19.05 9.82
CA PRO A 8 8.29 18.89 9.98
C PRO A 8 9.03 19.81 9.00
N LYS A 9 10.23 20.25 9.38
CA LYS A 9 11.05 21.08 8.48
C LYS A 9 11.76 20.26 7.42
N MET A 10 12.01 18.99 7.72
CA MET A 10 12.69 18.03 6.86
C MET A 10 11.99 16.69 6.93
N THR A 11 12.04 15.94 5.85
CA THR A 11 11.58 14.56 5.79
C THR A 11 12.66 13.66 5.20
N THR A 12 12.64 12.40 5.58
CA THR A 12 13.41 11.34 4.94
C THR A 12 12.51 10.15 4.68
N LEU A 13 12.72 9.43 3.59
CA LEU A 13 11.93 8.24 3.28
C LEU A 13 12.79 7.17 2.62
N ALA A 14 12.33 5.92 2.75
CA ALA A 14 12.93 4.77 2.09
C ALA A 14 11.89 3.73 1.71
N TRP A 15 12.21 2.94 0.68
CA TRP A 15 11.54 1.67 0.41
C TRP A 15 12.22 0.55 1.19
N LEU A 16 11.44 -0.14 2.03
CA LEU A 16 11.84 -1.36 2.72
C LEU A 16 11.22 -2.55 1.98
N HIS A 17 12.02 -3.39 1.35
CA HIS A 17 11.56 -4.50 0.53
C HIS A 17 11.63 -5.82 1.28
N PHE A 18 10.53 -6.57 1.30
CA PHE A 18 10.37 -7.82 2.02
C PHE A 18 9.96 -8.96 1.08
N PRO A 19 10.20 -10.23 1.44
CA PRO A 19 9.86 -11.37 0.59
C PRO A 19 8.36 -11.55 0.37
N ASP A 20 7.52 -11.06 1.31
CA ASP A 20 6.07 -11.23 1.29
C ASP A 20 5.35 -10.16 2.13
N ILE A 21 4.01 -10.13 2.05
CA ILE A 21 3.17 -9.19 2.80
C ILE A 21 3.25 -9.43 4.33
N PRO A 22 3.15 -10.66 4.86
CA PRO A 22 3.28 -10.89 6.29
C PRO A 22 4.54 -10.28 6.87
N THR A 23 5.69 -10.58 6.28
CA THR A 23 6.99 -10.04 6.73
C THR A 23 7.05 -8.52 6.62
N ALA A 24 6.50 -7.95 5.53
CA ALA A 24 6.44 -6.48 5.36
C ALA A 24 5.60 -5.79 6.44
N THR A 25 4.50 -6.40 6.85
CA THR A 25 3.57 -5.77 7.80
C THR A 25 3.94 -5.96 9.27
N GLU A 26 4.85 -6.87 9.58
CA GLU A 26 5.31 -7.13 10.95
C GLU A 26 5.89 -5.87 11.65
N PRO A 27 6.79 -5.06 11.05
CA PRO A 27 7.37 -3.89 11.68
C PRO A 27 6.45 -2.66 11.71
N VAL A 28 5.30 -2.67 11.02
CA VAL A 28 4.44 -1.48 10.82
C VAL A 28 4.11 -0.77 12.13
N LYS A 29 3.60 -1.52 13.13
CA LYS A 29 3.22 -0.90 14.40
C LYS A 29 4.41 -0.28 15.12
N ALA A 30 5.54 -0.95 15.14
CA ALA A 30 6.75 -0.45 15.80
C ALA A 30 7.32 0.79 15.09
N LEU A 31 7.24 0.85 13.75
CA LEU A 31 7.61 2.04 12.97
C LEU A 31 6.70 3.23 13.28
N VAL A 32 5.40 3.00 13.39
CA VAL A 32 4.43 4.05 13.80
C VAL A 32 4.73 4.53 15.22
N ASP A 33 4.93 3.62 16.16
CA ASP A 33 5.27 3.95 17.56
C ASP A 33 6.60 4.70 17.67
N ALA A 34 7.53 4.47 16.73
CA ALA A 34 8.79 5.19 16.61
C ALA A 34 8.67 6.58 15.98
N GLY A 35 7.48 6.96 15.51
CA GLY A 35 7.17 8.27 14.99
C GLY A 35 7.25 8.39 13.46
N ALA A 36 7.13 7.29 12.72
CA ALA A 36 6.94 7.36 11.27
C ALA A 36 5.72 8.21 10.92
N SER A 37 5.88 9.17 10.03
CA SER A 37 4.79 10.03 9.53
C SER A 37 3.92 9.31 8.51
N ALA A 38 4.49 8.34 7.78
CA ALA A 38 3.78 7.45 6.88
C ALA A 38 4.41 6.06 6.87
N VAL A 39 3.58 5.03 6.75
CA VAL A 39 3.97 3.64 6.47
C VAL A 39 2.98 3.08 5.46
N GLU A 40 3.40 3.03 4.21
CA GLU A 40 2.57 2.68 3.05
C GLU A 40 2.92 1.28 2.55
N LEU A 41 1.95 0.39 2.53
CA LEU A 41 2.14 -0.96 1.97
C LEU A 41 1.93 -0.95 0.45
N MET A 42 2.88 -1.54 -0.26
CA MET A 42 2.83 -1.75 -1.71
C MET A 42 3.25 -3.18 -2.05
N VAL A 43 2.44 -3.85 -2.88
CA VAL A 43 2.83 -5.17 -3.39
C VAL A 43 3.68 -5.02 -4.66
N ALA A 44 4.58 -5.97 -4.89
CA ALA A 44 5.51 -5.95 -6.01
C ALA A 44 4.86 -5.74 -7.40
N PRO A 45 3.71 -6.36 -7.75
CA PRO A 45 3.07 -6.11 -9.04
C PRO A 45 2.76 -4.63 -9.30
N ALA A 46 2.41 -3.87 -8.25
CA ALA A 46 2.18 -2.43 -8.36
C ALA A 46 3.48 -1.66 -8.63
N LEU A 47 4.56 -1.99 -7.91
CA LEU A 47 5.88 -1.38 -8.11
C LEU A 47 6.48 -1.74 -9.47
N ILE A 48 6.37 -2.99 -9.91
CA ILE A 48 6.79 -3.44 -11.24
C ILE A 48 6.05 -2.63 -12.33
N THR A 49 4.74 -2.46 -12.17
CA THR A 49 3.93 -1.67 -13.10
C THR A 49 4.40 -0.22 -13.13
N ALA A 50 4.70 0.38 -12.00
CA ALA A 50 5.28 1.73 -11.92
C ALA A 50 6.65 1.80 -12.59
N GLY A 51 7.53 0.86 -12.33
CA GLY A 51 8.88 0.79 -12.91
C GLY A 51 8.90 0.74 -14.44
N TRP A 52 7.89 0.12 -15.06
CA TRP A 52 7.76 0.06 -16.52
C TRP A 52 7.03 1.26 -17.14
N ASN A 53 6.17 1.95 -16.40
CA ASN A 53 5.23 2.92 -16.98
C ASN A 53 5.39 4.35 -16.44
N MET A 54 6.14 4.56 -15.37
CA MET A 54 6.34 5.88 -14.78
C MET A 54 7.78 6.36 -15.02
N VAL A 55 7.91 7.50 -15.68
CA VAL A 55 9.21 8.14 -15.93
C VAL A 55 9.81 8.58 -14.60
N GLY A 56 11.05 8.16 -14.33
CA GLY A 56 11.77 8.47 -13.10
C GLY A 56 11.56 7.48 -11.95
N ALA A 57 10.63 6.52 -12.08
CA ALA A 57 10.51 5.46 -11.09
C ALA A 57 11.81 4.63 -11.01
N PRO A 58 12.20 4.14 -9.82
CA PRO A 58 13.41 3.34 -9.66
C PRO A 58 13.46 2.17 -10.63
N GLU A 59 14.56 2.05 -11.39
CA GLU A 59 14.70 1.02 -12.43
C GLU A 59 14.61 -0.40 -11.86
N TYR A 60 15.12 -0.62 -10.67
CA TYR A 60 15.11 -1.93 -10.02
C TYR A 60 13.71 -2.46 -9.72
N PHE A 61 12.68 -1.60 -9.72
CA PHE A 61 11.29 -2.07 -9.58
C PHE A 61 10.87 -3.06 -10.66
N ARG A 62 11.50 -3.02 -11.83
CA ARG A 62 11.20 -3.92 -12.95
C ARG A 62 11.56 -5.37 -12.69
N ASP A 63 12.53 -5.58 -11.78
CA ASP A 63 13.18 -6.88 -11.58
C ASP A 63 12.93 -7.46 -10.17
N ILE A 64 12.06 -6.83 -9.35
CA ILE A 64 11.71 -7.36 -8.03
C ILE A 64 10.83 -8.61 -8.16
N ASP A 65 10.92 -9.52 -7.18
CA ASP A 65 10.10 -10.72 -7.15
C ASP A 65 8.60 -10.35 -7.06
N PRO A 66 7.75 -10.82 -7.96
CA PRO A 66 6.31 -10.54 -7.92
C PRO A 66 5.59 -10.99 -6.64
N ALA A 67 6.16 -11.92 -5.87
CA ALA A 67 5.61 -12.35 -4.59
C ALA A 67 5.95 -11.40 -3.44
N SER A 68 6.93 -10.50 -3.64
CA SER A 68 7.41 -9.59 -2.60
C SER A 68 6.45 -8.43 -2.32
N ALA A 69 6.70 -7.75 -1.22
CA ALA A 69 6.01 -6.53 -0.82
C ALA A 69 7.01 -5.49 -0.33
N ALA A 70 6.60 -4.23 -0.29
CA ALA A 70 7.42 -3.17 0.23
C ALA A 70 6.62 -2.21 1.12
N LEU A 71 7.31 -1.59 2.05
CA LEU A 71 6.83 -0.43 2.78
C LEU A 71 7.57 0.81 2.30
N LEU A 72 6.83 1.86 1.93
CA LEU A 72 7.38 3.21 1.88
C LEU A 72 7.24 3.81 3.27
N VAL A 73 8.35 4.09 3.91
CA VAL A 73 8.39 4.62 5.29
C VAL A 73 8.96 6.02 5.27
N GLU A 74 8.22 6.96 5.84
CA GLU A 74 8.63 8.36 5.96
C GLU A 74 8.77 8.77 7.43
N PHE A 75 9.80 9.56 7.73
CA PHE A 75 9.96 10.26 9.00
C PHE A 75 10.14 11.75 8.78
N GLY A 76 9.61 12.54 9.73
CA GLY A 76 9.82 13.98 9.77
C GLY A 76 10.65 14.40 10.98
N ALA A 77 11.47 15.47 10.81
CA ALA A 77 12.23 16.07 11.89
C ALA A 77 12.42 17.58 11.67
N ASP A 78 12.93 18.27 12.70
CA ASP A 78 13.25 19.69 12.63
C ASP A 78 14.67 19.99 12.14
N ASP A 79 15.54 18.97 12.16
CA ASP A 79 16.95 19.06 11.76
C ASP A 79 17.51 17.70 11.30
N GLU A 80 18.72 17.73 10.72
CA GLU A 80 19.42 16.53 10.21
C GLU A 80 19.71 15.49 11.32
N ALA A 81 20.01 15.95 12.55
CA ALA A 81 20.26 15.03 13.64
C ALA A 81 19.01 14.25 14.03
N GLY A 82 17.84 14.90 13.98
CA GLY A 82 16.54 14.26 14.17
C GLY A 82 16.23 13.22 13.09
N LEU A 83 16.51 13.53 11.80
CA LEU A 83 16.37 12.56 10.72
C LEU A 83 17.29 11.36 10.92
N ALA A 84 18.58 11.57 11.16
CA ALA A 84 19.54 10.50 11.38
C ALA A 84 19.14 9.59 12.57
N ALA A 85 18.60 10.19 13.63
CA ALA A 85 18.08 9.43 14.77
C ALA A 85 16.83 8.62 14.44
N ALA A 86 15.96 9.13 13.57
CA ALA A 86 14.77 8.42 13.09
C ALA A 86 15.14 7.23 12.21
N GLU A 87 16.06 7.42 11.26
CA GLU A 87 16.61 6.36 10.40
C GLU A 87 17.29 5.25 11.22
N ALA A 88 18.10 5.62 12.22
CA ALA A 88 18.74 4.66 13.11
C ALA A 88 17.69 3.82 13.86
N ARG A 89 16.62 4.44 14.37
CA ARG A 89 15.51 3.72 15.03
C ARG A 89 14.78 2.79 14.07
N ALA A 90 14.56 3.21 12.82
CA ALA A 90 13.95 2.35 11.80
C ALA A 90 14.79 1.08 11.58
N PHE A 91 16.12 1.22 11.50
CA PHE A 91 17.05 0.10 11.37
C PHE A 91 17.16 -0.79 12.61
N GLU A 92 16.83 -0.30 13.80
CA GLU A 92 16.73 -1.12 15.01
C GLU A 92 15.42 -1.93 15.06
N ILE A 93 14.35 -1.42 14.44
CA ILE A 93 13.03 -2.05 14.42
C ILE A 93 12.95 -3.13 13.35
N VAL A 94 13.49 -2.83 12.17
CA VAL A 94 13.39 -3.72 11.00
C VAL A 94 14.49 -4.77 11.06
N ASP A 95 14.09 -6.04 11.04
CA ASP A 95 15.05 -7.13 10.86
C ASP A 95 15.69 -7.02 9.47
N ARG A 96 16.96 -6.65 9.41
CA ARG A 96 17.69 -6.48 8.16
C ARG A 96 17.84 -7.79 7.39
N ASP A 97 17.89 -8.93 8.08
CA ASP A 97 17.98 -10.24 7.45
C ASP A 97 16.67 -10.63 6.76
N ALA A 98 15.57 -9.99 7.13
CA ALA A 98 14.27 -10.13 6.47
C ALA A 98 14.13 -9.25 5.22
N LEU A 99 15.01 -8.29 4.99
CA LEU A 99 14.98 -7.44 3.80
C LEU A 99 15.63 -8.12 2.60
N ILE A 100 14.96 -8.06 1.45
CA ILE A 100 15.50 -8.57 0.19
C ILE A 100 16.38 -7.56 -0.54
N ARG A 101 16.46 -6.33 -0.03
CA ARG A 101 17.28 -5.24 -0.53
C ARG A 101 17.68 -4.31 0.61
N GLU A 102 18.93 -3.84 0.60
CA GLU A 102 19.38 -2.81 1.54
C GLU A 102 18.60 -1.52 1.29
N PRO A 103 17.95 -0.93 2.31
CA PRO A 103 17.18 0.29 2.15
C PRO A 103 18.09 1.52 2.12
N GLU A 104 17.71 2.50 1.31
CA GLU A 104 18.40 3.77 1.19
C GLU A 104 17.42 4.89 1.56
N PHE A 105 17.59 5.46 2.76
CA PHE A 105 16.86 6.67 3.15
C PHE A 105 17.36 7.88 2.38
N SER A 106 16.44 8.71 1.93
CA SER A 106 16.75 9.95 1.21
C SER A 106 15.87 11.09 1.69
N SER A 107 16.48 12.25 1.84
CA SER A 107 15.83 13.54 2.07
C SER A 107 15.94 14.50 0.88
N GLU A 108 16.45 14.01 -0.26
CA GLU A 108 16.51 14.78 -1.50
C GLU A 108 15.08 14.98 -2.03
N GLU A 109 14.69 16.23 -2.25
CA GLU A 109 13.34 16.63 -2.66
C GLU A 109 12.86 15.87 -3.90
N GLU A 110 13.71 15.75 -4.93
CA GLU A 110 13.37 15.04 -6.17
C GLU A 110 13.11 13.55 -5.92
N THR A 111 13.91 12.91 -5.06
CA THR A 111 13.76 11.50 -4.68
C THR A 111 12.48 11.30 -3.85
N VAL A 112 12.24 12.17 -2.88
CA VAL A 112 11.03 12.15 -2.04
C VAL A 112 9.78 12.30 -2.91
N GLU A 113 9.72 13.33 -3.76
CA GLU A 113 8.59 13.54 -4.67
C GLU A 113 8.37 12.35 -5.62
N MET A 114 9.44 11.75 -6.15
CA MET A 114 9.31 10.62 -7.07
C MET A 114 8.72 9.40 -6.36
N ASN A 115 9.16 9.10 -5.16
CA ASN A 115 8.66 7.96 -4.41
C ASN A 115 7.17 8.13 -4.04
N TRP A 116 6.76 9.34 -3.66
CA TRP A 116 5.35 9.65 -3.48
C TRP A 116 4.54 9.60 -4.78
N LYS A 117 5.08 10.09 -5.89
CA LYS A 117 4.43 9.94 -7.22
C LYS A 117 4.21 8.48 -7.60
N VAL A 118 5.15 7.59 -7.27
CA VAL A 118 4.94 6.14 -7.46
C VAL A 118 3.76 5.67 -6.62
N ARG A 119 3.74 6.02 -5.32
CA ARG A 119 2.66 5.58 -4.40
C ARG A 119 1.29 6.09 -4.84
N GLU A 120 1.17 7.35 -5.18
CA GLU A 120 -0.09 8.01 -5.52
C GLU A 120 -0.53 7.77 -6.98
N GLY A 121 0.44 7.59 -7.88
CA GLY A 121 0.19 7.52 -9.32
C GLY A 121 -0.44 6.23 -9.84
N LEU A 122 -0.46 5.17 -9.03
CA LEU A 122 -0.93 3.85 -9.44
C LEU A 122 -2.40 3.83 -9.87
N HIS A 123 -3.26 4.55 -9.18
CA HIS A 123 -4.67 4.65 -9.55
C HIS A 123 -4.85 5.17 -10.99
N GLY A 124 -4.22 6.30 -11.29
CA GLY A 124 -4.25 6.87 -12.64
C GLY A 124 -3.60 5.98 -13.69
N LEU A 125 -2.55 5.24 -13.33
CA LEU A 125 -1.85 4.32 -14.21
C LEU A 125 -2.74 3.12 -14.57
N ILE A 126 -3.33 2.45 -13.58
CA ILE A 126 -4.22 1.31 -13.79
C ILE A 126 -5.46 1.75 -14.58
N GLY A 127 -6.01 2.93 -14.29
CA GLY A 127 -7.12 3.51 -15.05
C GLY A 127 -6.81 3.69 -16.54
N LYS A 128 -5.56 4.02 -16.89
CA LYS A 128 -5.12 4.12 -18.29
C LYS A 128 -4.86 2.77 -18.96
N MET A 129 -4.48 1.77 -18.18
CA MET A 129 -4.09 0.44 -18.68
C MET A 129 -5.29 -0.54 -18.77
N LYS A 130 -6.41 -0.24 -18.12
CA LYS A 130 -7.59 -1.11 -18.17
C LYS A 130 -8.11 -1.29 -19.58
N LEU A 131 -8.72 -2.43 -19.86
CA LEU A 131 -9.32 -2.69 -21.16
C LEU A 131 -10.50 -1.74 -21.43
N PRO A 132 -10.68 -1.29 -22.69
CA PRO A 132 -11.86 -0.51 -23.05
C PRO A 132 -13.16 -1.26 -22.72
N GLY A 133 -14.11 -0.58 -22.12
CA GLY A 133 -15.40 -1.17 -21.72
C GLY A 133 -15.43 -1.65 -20.27
N THR A 134 -14.27 -1.94 -19.65
CA THR A 134 -14.26 -2.35 -18.25
C THR A 134 -14.47 -1.15 -17.31
N ALA A 135 -15.03 -1.41 -16.13
CA ALA A 135 -15.07 -0.45 -15.04
C ALA A 135 -13.68 -0.27 -14.40
N LEU A 136 -13.51 0.75 -13.57
CA LEU A 136 -12.43 0.84 -12.60
C LEU A 136 -13.09 1.02 -11.23
N ILE A 137 -12.95 0.02 -10.38
CA ILE A 137 -13.50 0.04 -9.03
C ILE A 137 -12.33 0.07 -8.06
N VAL A 138 -12.35 1.03 -7.16
CA VAL A 138 -11.37 1.15 -6.08
C VAL A 138 -12.07 0.82 -4.78
N GLU A 139 -11.74 -0.33 -4.21
CA GLU A 139 -12.22 -0.71 -2.89
C GLU A 139 -11.33 -0.09 -1.81
N ASP A 140 -11.93 0.18 -0.67
CA ASP A 140 -11.37 0.98 0.41
C ASP A 140 -11.86 0.43 1.75
N VAL A 141 -11.11 -0.52 2.29
CA VAL A 141 -11.46 -1.19 3.54
C VAL A 141 -10.51 -0.81 4.66
N CYS A 142 -10.99 -0.89 5.90
CA CYS A 142 -10.18 -0.61 7.07
C CYS A 142 -10.37 -1.70 8.12
N VAL A 143 -9.26 -2.14 8.68
CA VAL A 143 -9.21 -3.04 9.83
C VAL A 143 -8.38 -2.40 10.93
N ARG A 144 -8.33 -3.00 12.11
CA ARG A 144 -7.40 -2.54 13.14
C ARG A 144 -5.96 -2.68 12.63
N PRO A 145 -5.08 -1.69 12.83
CA PRO A 145 -3.70 -1.75 12.32
C PRO A 145 -2.94 -3.01 12.72
N GLU A 146 -3.21 -3.56 13.90
CA GLU A 146 -2.59 -4.79 14.39
C GLU A 146 -3.01 -6.05 13.62
N ARG A 147 -4.09 -5.96 12.83
CA ARG A 147 -4.63 -7.06 12.04
C ARG A 147 -4.37 -6.90 10.54
N ILE A 148 -3.62 -5.86 10.15
CA ILE A 148 -3.44 -5.51 8.73
C ILE A 148 -2.72 -6.61 7.94
N ALA A 149 -1.74 -7.28 8.56
CA ALA A 149 -1.01 -8.39 7.94
C ALA A 149 -1.96 -9.52 7.50
N GLU A 150 -2.74 -10.02 8.45
CA GLU A 150 -3.68 -11.11 8.20
C GLU A 150 -4.77 -10.69 7.19
N ALA A 151 -5.30 -9.47 7.33
CA ALA A 151 -6.33 -8.96 6.44
C ALA A 151 -5.83 -8.78 5.00
N ALA A 152 -4.62 -8.26 4.81
CA ALA A 152 -4.04 -8.07 3.49
C ALA A 152 -3.82 -9.41 2.76
N GLU A 153 -3.29 -10.43 3.47
CA GLU A 153 -3.13 -11.77 2.91
C GLU A 153 -4.47 -12.44 2.57
N GLU A 154 -5.45 -12.31 3.45
CA GLU A 154 -6.77 -12.91 3.22
C GLU A 154 -7.51 -12.23 2.06
N ILE A 155 -7.46 -10.90 1.96
CA ILE A 155 -8.03 -10.16 0.83
C ILE A 155 -7.30 -10.54 -0.47
N ARG A 156 -5.97 -10.67 -0.45
CA ARG A 156 -5.19 -11.13 -1.62
C ARG A 156 -5.61 -12.53 -2.05
N ALA A 157 -5.79 -13.46 -1.10
CA ALA A 157 -6.27 -14.81 -1.37
C ALA A 157 -7.68 -14.80 -1.95
N LEU A 158 -8.56 -13.98 -1.38
CA LEU A 158 -9.95 -13.83 -1.84
C LEU A 158 -10.01 -13.27 -3.26
N LEU A 159 -9.21 -12.27 -3.58
CA LEU A 159 -9.08 -11.72 -4.94
C LEU A 159 -8.68 -12.82 -5.94
N ALA A 160 -7.67 -13.63 -5.58
CA ALA A 160 -7.21 -14.72 -6.42
C ALA A 160 -8.26 -15.83 -6.59
N GLU A 161 -8.98 -16.20 -5.53
CA GLU A 161 -10.07 -17.20 -5.55
C GLU A 161 -11.18 -16.79 -6.52
N HIS A 162 -11.53 -15.52 -6.53
CA HIS A 162 -12.54 -14.97 -7.44
C HIS A 162 -11.98 -14.55 -8.82
N GLY A 163 -10.70 -14.86 -9.10
CA GLY A 163 -10.08 -14.60 -10.40
C GLY A 163 -9.82 -13.12 -10.70
N PHE A 164 -9.70 -12.29 -9.67
CA PHE A 164 -9.27 -10.90 -9.82
C PHE A 164 -7.75 -10.79 -9.69
N LEU A 165 -7.12 -10.24 -10.72
CA LEU A 165 -5.69 -9.92 -10.71
C LEU A 165 -5.50 -8.50 -10.19
N ALA A 166 -5.56 -8.33 -8.89
CA ALA A 166 -5.40 -7.04 -8.23
C ALA A 166 -4.32 -7.10 -7.15
N GLY A 167 -3.54 -6.04 -7.08
CA GLY A 167 -2.60 -5.82 -5.98
C GLY A 167 -3.31 -5.15 -4.81
N VAL A 168 -2.91 -5.51 -3.59
CA VAL A 168 -3.33 -4.84 -2.37
C VAL A 168 -2.27 -3.81 -1.99
N ALA A 169 -2.68 -2.60 -1.72
CA ALA A 169 -1.83 -1.51 -1.25
C ALA A 169 -2.60 -0.74 -0.16
N GLY A 170 -1.95 0.16 0.56
CA GLY A 170 -2.69 0.98 1.50
C GLY A 170 -1.85 1.63 2.57
N HIS A 171 -2.53 2.42 3.39
CA HIS A 171 -1.99 3.12 4.55
C HIS A 171 -1.84 2.15 5.72
N ALA A 172 -0.75 1.36 5.72
CA ALA A 172 -0.56 0.30 6.71
C ALA A 172 -0.59 0.85 8.15
N SER A 173 -0.06 2.05 8.36
CA SER A 173 -0.10 2.75 9.65
C SER A 173 -1.52 2.99 10.18
N ALA A 174 -2.52 3.10 9.30
CA ALA A 174 -3.91 3.36 9.63
C ALA A 174 -4.81 2.11 9.55
N GLY A 175 -4.28 0.95 9.15
CA GLY A 175 -5.07 -0.25 8.93
C GLY A 175 -5.94 -0.21 7.67
N ASN A 176 -5.67 0.72 6.76
CA ASN A 176 -6.44 0.95 5.55
C ASN A 176 -5.80 0.22 4.36
N LEU A 177 -6.62 -0.51 3.61
CA LEU A 177 -6.22 -1.28 2.44
C LEU A 177 -7.06 -0.89 1.23
N HIS A 178 -6.39 -0.76 0.09
CA HIS A 178 -6.99 -0.48 -1.21
C HIS A 178 -6.63 -1.57 -2.22
N PHE A 179 -7.56 -1.85 -3.12
CA PHE A 179 -7.30 -2.65 -4.31
C PHE A 179 -8.21 -2.21 -5.46
N MET A 180 -7.76 -2.44 -6.67
CA MET A 180 -8.44 -1.96 -7.87
C MET A 180 -8.89 -3.12 -8.73
N LEU A 181 -10.17 -3.14 -9.08
CA LEU A 181 -10.79 -4.14 -9.91
C LEU A 181 -11.20 -3.53 -11.25
N THR A 182 -11.11 -4.33 -12.31
CA THR A 182 -11.47 -3.88 -13.66
C THR A 182 -12.47 -4.83 -14.33
N PRO A 183 -13.66 -5.09 -13.72
CA PRO A 183 -14.67 -5.97 -14.31
C PRO A 183 -15.31 -5.35 -15.55
N ASP A 184 -15.78 -6.20 -16.46
CA ASP A 184 -16.65 -5.81 -17.57
C ASP A 184 -18.12 -6.09 -17.20
N PHE A 185 -18.81 -5.08 -16.71
CA PHE A 185 -20.22 -5.22 -16.32
C PHE A 185 -21.20 -5.37 -17.48
N ALA A 186 -20.73 -5.40 -18.72
CA ALA A 186 -21.54 -5.87 -19.85
C ALA A 186 -21.63 -7.41 -19.90
N LEU A 187 -20.76 -8.11 -19.17
CA LEU A 187 -20.71 -9.57 -19.09
C LEU A 187 -21.41 -10.05 -17.81
N PRO A 188 -22.50 -10.86 -17.92
CA PRO A 188 -23.19 -11.40 -16.74
C PRO A 188 -22.28 -12.16 -15.77
N GLU A 189 -21.30 -12.91 -16.28
CA GLU A 189 -20.35 -13.66 -15.50
C GLU A 189 -19.44 -12.75 -14.64
N ASP A 190 -19.10 -11.55 -15.09
CA ASP A 190 -18.32 -10.58 -14.32
C ASP A 190 -19.18 -9.95 -13.22
N ILE A 191 -20.47 -9.74 -13.46
CA ILE A 191 -21.42 -9.27 -12.45
C ILE A 191 -21.55 -10.31 -11.34
N GLU A 192 -21.80 -11.58 -11.67
CA GLU A 192 -21.93 -12.67 -10.71
C GLU A 192 -20.65 -12.85 -9.90
N ARG A 193 -19.50 -12.81 -10.56
CA ARG A 193 -18.17 -12.90 -9.94
C ARG A 193 -17.92 -11.76 -8.95
N TYR A 194 -18.22 -10.53 -9.35
CA TYR A 194 -18.06 -9.36 -8.49
C TYR A 194 -19.01 -9.42 -7.29
N GLU A 195 -20.26 -9.81 -7.47
CA GLU A 195 -21.24 -9.96 -6.39
C GLU A 195 -20.80 -11.02 -5.37
N ALA A 196 -20.32 -12.17 -5.85
CA ALA A 196 -19.79 -13.22 -4.99
C ALA A 196 -18.56 -12.76 -4.21
N PHE A 197 -17.62 -12.08 -4.89
CA PHE A 197 -16.44 -11.48 -4.24
C PHE A 197 -16.84 -10.47 -3.16
N MET A 198 -17.75 -9.55 -3.46
CA MET A 198 -18.19 -8.54 -2.50
C MET A 198 -18.88 -9.15 -1.28
N SER A 199 -19.70 -10.20 -1.47
CA SER A 199 -20.28 -10.94 -0.34
C SER A 199 -19.23 -11.53 0.57
N ALA A 200 -18.22 -12.20 0.01
CA ALA A 200 -17.13 -12.79 0.76
C ALA A 200 -16.24 -11.72 1.43
N LEU A 201 -16.01 -10.58 0.76
CA LEU A 201 -15.27 -9.45 1.33
C LEU A 201 -15.99 -8.88 2.56
N VAL A 202 -17.32 -8.75 2.51
CA VAL A 202 -18.13 -8.31 3.66
C VAL A 202 -17.96 -9.25 4.83
N ASP A 203 -18.05 -10.57 4.60
CA ASP A 203 -17.89 -11.59 5.65
C ASP A 203 -16.49 -11.52 6.29
N VAL A 204 -15.46 -11.30 5.49
CA VAL A 204 -14.09 -11.15 5.96
C VAL A 204 -13.92 -9.85 6.74
N VAL A 205 -14.22 -8.71 6.13
CA VAL A 205 -13.92 -7.40 6.73
C VAL A 205 -14.80 -7.14 7.96
N ILE A 206 -16.10 -7.32 7.84
CA ILE A 206 -17.05 -7.06 8.93
C ILE A 206 -17.12 -8.24 9.89
N GLY A 207 -17.32 -9.44 9.36
CA GLY A 207 -17.58 -10.63 10.20
C GLY A 207 -16.35 -11.10 10.98
N LYS A 208 -15.19 -11.12 10.34
CA LYS A 208 -13.95 -11.65 10.95
C LYS A 208 -13.08 -10.56 11.60
N TYR A 209 -12.95 -9.41 10.97
CA TYR A 209 -12.01 -8.37 11.41
C TYR A 209 -12.67 -7.24 12.20
N ASP A 210 -14.00 -7.20 12.30
CA ASP A 210 -14.74 -6.08 12.94
C ASP A 210 -14.30 -4.73 12.32
N GLY A 211 -14.10 -4.74 11.01
CA GLY A 211 -13.58 -3.64 10.23
C GLY A 211 -14.65 -2.78 9.59
N SER A 212 -14.25 -1.97 8.63
CA SER A 212 -15.14 -1.10 7.85
C SER A 212 -14.92 -1.30 6.35
N LEU A 213 -16.00 -1.29 5.57
CA LEU A 213 -15.98 -1.32 4.11
C LEU A 213 -15.76 0.06 3.51
N LYS A 214 -15.51 1.07 4.32
CA LYS A 214 -15.13 2.43 3.91
C LYS A 214 -14.16 3.01 4.92
N ALA A 215 -13.07 3.56 4.44
CA ALA A 215 -12.07 4.23 5.25
C ALA A 215 -11.99 5.73 4.89
N GLU A 216 -11.40 6.09 3.75
CA GLU A 216 -11.16 7.48 3.36
C GLU A 216 -11.91 7.93 2.10
N HIS A 217 -12.30 7.00 1.21
CA HIS A 217 -12.97 7.35 -0.06
C HIS A 217 -14.44 7.79 0.10
N GLY A 218 -14.97 7.68 1.32
CA GLY A 218 -16.37 8.01 1.60
C GLY A 218 -17.36 6.96 1.06
N THR A 219 -18.64 7.32 1.04
CA THR A 219 -19.73 6.43 0.65
C THR A 219 -20.35 6.78 -0.71
N GLY A 220 -19.59 7.46 -1.54
CA GLY A 220 -20.01 7.84 -2.89
C GLY A 220 -20.07 6.65 -3.85
N ILE A 221 -20.41 6.95 -5.10
CA ILE A 221 -20.41 5.98 -6.19
C ILE A 221 -18.95 5.74 -6.60
N ASN A 222 -18.55 4.47 -6.68
CA ASN A 222 -17.30 4.09 -7.33
C ASN A 222 -17.41 4.39 -8.84
N MET A 223 -16.38 5.01 -9.39
CA MET A 223 -16.35 5.39 -10.80
C MET A 223 -15.44 4.46 -11.60
#